data_7d0ec1b7a09ba646910a6ecb38b96fb6
#
_entry.id   7d0ec1b7a09ba646910a6ecb38b96fb6
#
_cell.length_a   1.000
_cell.length_b   1.000
_cell.length_c   1.000
_cell.angle_alpha   90.00
_cell.angle_beta   90.00
_cell.angle_gamma   90.00
#
_symmetry.space_group_name_H-M   'P 1'
#
loop_
_entity.id
_entity.type
_entity.pdbx_description
1 polymer ?
#
loop_
_entity_poly.entity_id
_entity_poly.type
_entity_poly.pdbx_seq_one_letter_code
_entity_poly.pdbx_strand_id
1 'polypeptide(L)'
;MTLANDPIVIVSAVRTPMGGLQGDLKSLTAPQLGSAAIRGAVERAGIDAASVEQVLFGCVLPAGQGQAPARQAALGAGLDKHTTCTTLNKMCGSGMQAAIMAHDLLLAGTADVVVAGGMESMTNAPYLLDKARGGYRMGHGRIIDHMFMDGLEDAYDKGRLMGTFAEDCAQANAFSREAQDQFAIASLTRAQDAIKSGRFAAEIVPVEVTEGREKRVIKDDEQPPKARLDKIPQLKPAFREGGTVTAANSSSISDGAAALVLMRRSEADKRGLKPLAVIHGHAAFADTPALFPTAPIGAIDKLMKRTGWNLAEVDLFEINEAFAVVTLAAMKHLDLPHDKVNIHGGACALGHPIGASGARILVTLLSALRQNNLRRGVAAICIGGGEATAMAVECLY
;
A
#
# COMPACT_ATOMS: atom_id res chain seq x y z
N MET A 1 -10.82 32.32 8.89
CA MET A 1 -11.30 31.32 7.92
C MET A 1 -11.79 30.13 8.71
N THR A 2 -13.02 29.68 8.50
CA THR A 2 -13.50 28.45 9.11
C THR A 2 -12.77 27.28 8.43
N LEU A 3 -12.27 26.32 9.20
CA LEU A 3 -11.54 25.15 8.71
C LEU A 3 -12.27 24.39 7.58
N ALA A 4 -13.59 24.50 7.49
CA ALA A 4 -14.42 23.93 6.44
C ALA A 4 -14.14 24.42 5.00
N ASN A 5 -13.42 25.54 4.85
CA ASN A 5 -13.10 26.13 3.53
C ASN A 5 -11.61 26.03 3.15
N ASP A 6 -10.81 25.24 3.91
CA ASP A 6 -9.38 25.08 3.68
C ASP A 6 -9.06 23.60 3.48
N PRO A 7 -9.16 23.09 2.24
CA PRO A 7 -9.03 21.67 1.96
C PRO A 7 -7.62 21.16 2.23
N ILE A 8 -7.53 19.88 2.58
CA ILE A 8 -6.24 19.20 2.74
C ILE A 8 -5.74 18.77 1.37
N VAL A 9 -4.47 19.11 1.13
CA VAL A 9 -3.79 18.84 -0.14
C VAL A 9 -2.60 17.93 0.06
N ILE A 10 -2.30 17.17 -0.98
CA ILE A 10 -1.07 16.38 -1.11
C ILE A 10 -0.09 17.20 -1.96
N VAL A 11 1.05 17.55 -1.40
CA VAL A 11 2.08 18.35 -2.10
C VAL A 11 3.20 17.48 -2.65
N SER A 12 3.38 16.27 -2.11
CA SER A 12 4.34 15.28 -2.62
C SER A 12 3.83 13.87 -2.35
N ALA A 13 4.12 12.96 -3.27
CA ALA A 13 3.78 11.55 -3.18
C ALA A 13 4.86 10.72 -3.87
N VAL A 14 5.51 9.81 -3.12
CA VAL A 14 6.62 8.99 -3.62
C VAL A 14 6.58 7.58 -3.02
N ARG A 15 7.27 6.66 -3.67
CA ARG A 15 7.51 5.30 -3.17
C ARG A 15 8.93 4.84 -3.46
N THR A 16 9.40 3.85 -2.75
CA THR A 16 10.57 3.07 -3.15
C THR A 16 10.21 2.15 -4.32
N PRO A 17 11.19 1.59 -5.04
CA PRO A 17 10.95 0.34 -5.77
C PRO A 17 10.34 -0.71 -4.84
N MET A 18 9.58 -1.65 -5.41
CA MET A 18 9.07 -2.83 -4.70
C MET A 18 10.05 -3.99 -4.89
N GLY A 19 10.56 -4.53 -3.79
CA GLY A 19 11.41 -5.72 -3.77
C GLY A 19 10.61 -7.00 -3.55
N GLY A 20 11.07 -8.11 -4.09
CA GLY A 20 10.52 -9.44 -3.79
C GLY A 20 11.06 -10.01 -2.48
N LEU A 21 10.48 -11.13 -2.02
CA LEU A 21 10.97 -11.85 -0.84
C LEU A 21 12.44 -12.24 -1.03
N GLN A 22 13.31 -11.83 -0.09
CA GLN A 22 14.77 -12.03 -0.14
C GLN A 22 15.42 -11.51 -1.45
N GLY A 23 14.78 -10.52 -2.07
CA GLY A 23 15.21 -9.92 -3.32
C GLY A 23 16.18 -8.75 -3.17
N ASP A 24 16.07 -7.79 -4.08
CA ASP A 24 17.00 -6.67 -4.21
C ASP A 24 17.02 -5.74 -2.98
N LEU A 25 15.94 -5.70 -2.17
CA LEU A 25 15.84 -4.87 -0.96
C LEU A 25 16.11 -5.63 0.35
N LYS A 26 16.49 -6.90 0.30
CA LYS A 26 16.65 -7.77 1.48
C LYS A 26 17.60 -7.25 2.57
N SER A 27 18.59 -6.43 2.20
CA SER A 27 19.55 -5.86 3.15
C SER A 27 19.03 -4.66 3.94
N LEU A 28 17.81 -4.17 3.62
CA LEU A 28 17.22 -2.99 4.23
C LEU A 28 16.07 -3.37 5.18
N THR A 29 16.10 -2.78 6.36
CA THR A 29 15.00 -2.88 7.32
C THR A 29 13.82 -1.99 6.87
N ALA A 30 12.61 -2.25 7.39
CA ALA A 30 11.46 -1.39 7.09
C ALA A 30 11.71 0.08 7.46
N PRO A 31 12.32 0.45 8.63
CA PRO A 31 12.68 1.84 8.90
C PRO A 31 13.64 2.47 7.88
N GLN A 32 14.58 1.70 7.33
CA GLN A 32 15.50 2.23 6.30
C GLN A 32 14.76 2.50 4.98
N LEU A 33 13.84 1.61 4.56
CA LEU A 33 12.96 1.83 3.42
C LEU A 33 12.05 3.05 3.65
N GLY A 34 11.46 3.15 4.85
CA GLY A 34 10.68 4.31 5.28
C GLY A 34 11.48 5.61 5.24
N SER A 35 12.75 5.58 5.68
CA SER A 35 13.65 6.75 5.62
C SER A 35 13.85 7.23 4.19
N ALA A 36 14.05 6.31 3.25
CA ALA A 36 14.22 6.66 1.83
C ALA A 36 12.95 7.32 1.26
N ALA A 37 11.77 6.75 1.56
CA ALA A 37 10.49 7.30 1.10
C ALA A 37 10.20 8.68 1.74
N ILE A 38 10.38 8.83 3.05
CA ILE A 38 10.15 10.11 3.75
C ILE A 38 11.09 11.18 3.23
N ARG A 39 12.39 10.91 3.12
CA ARG A 39 13.37 11.84 2.58
C ARG A 39 12.98 12.28 1.17
N GLY A 40 12.71 11.34 0.28
CA GLY A 40 12.32 11.64 -1.09
C GLY A 40 11.01 12.43 -1.19
N ALA A 41 10.05 12.18 -0.29
CA ALA A 41 8.80 12.93 -0.24
C ALA A 41 9.03 14.40 0.16
N VAL A 42 9.84 14.63 1.20
CA VAL A 42 10.17 15.98 1.71
C VAL A 42 11.01 16.75 0.68
N GLU A 43 12.01 16.11 0.08
CA GLU A 43 12.84 16.72 -0.97
C GLU A 43 12.00 17.12 -2.20
N ARG A 44 11.10 16.24 -2.68
CA ARG A 44 10.22 16.55 -3.82
C ARG A 44 9.15 17.58 -3.49
N ALA A 45 8.72 17.67 -2.23
CA ALA A 45 7.85 18.75 -1.77
C ALA A 45 8.53 20.10 -1.79
N GLY A 46 9.86 20.15 -1.77
CA GLY A 46 10.65 21.38 -1.67
C GLY A 46 10.48 22.10 -0.33
N ILE A 47 10.25 21.35 0.76
CA ILE A 47 10.09 21.90 2.12
C ILE A 47 11.31 21.60 2.98
N ASP A 48 11.52 22.43 3.99
CA ASP A 48 12.52 22.15 5.01
C ASP A 48 12.08 20.95 5.87
N ALA A 49 13.01 20.03 6.10
CA ALA A 49 12.80 18.88 6.98
C ALA A 49 12.34 19.28 8.40
N ALA A 50 12.81 20.42 8.89
CA ALA A 50 12.40 20.97 10.18
C ALA A 50 10.94 21.46 10.22
N SER A 51 10.31 21.65 9.08
CA SER A 51 8.90 22.06 9.00
C SER A 51 7.91 20.91 9.16
N VAL A 52 8.37 19.66 9.14
CA VAL A 52 7.52 18.49 9.35
C VAL A 52 7.26 18.31 10.84
N GLU A 53 6.00 18.48 11.25
CA GLU A 53 5.62 18.39 12.66
C GLU A 53 5.29 16.96 13.08
N GLN A 54 4.68 16.19 12.20
CA GLN A 54 4.28 14.82 12.52
C GLN A 54 4.57 13.83 11.37
N VAL A 55 4.93 12.60 11.76
CA VAL A 55 5.02 11.44 10.87
C VAL A 55 4.06 10.36 11.34
N LEU A 56 3.14 9.97 10.49
CA LEU A 56 2.24 8.83 10.69
C LEU A 56 2.61 7.74 9.69
N PHE A 57 3.11 6.61 10.17
CA PHE A 57 3.68 5.61 9.27
C PHE A 57 3.25 4.18 9.61
N GLY A 58 2.66 3.50 8.62
CA GLY A 58 2.23 2.11 8.73
C GLY A 58 3.40 1.14 8.79
N CYS A 59 3.29 0.15 9.67
CA CYS A 59 4.18 -1.02 9.73
C CYS A 59 3.44 -2.16 10.41
N VAL A 60 3.30 -3.29 9.74
CA VAL A 60 2.49 -4.43 10.23
C VAL A 60 3.35 -5.44 10.95
N LEU A 61 4.59 -5.62 10.54
CA LEU A 61 5.51 -6.63 11.04
C LEU A 61 6.67 -6.00 11.83
N PRO A 62 6.40 -5.35 13.00
CA PRO A 62 7.40 -4.57 13.71
C PRO A 62 8.34 -5.38 14.62
N ALA A 63 8.12 -6.69 14.78
CA ALA A 63 8.95 -7.50 15.66
C ALA A 63 10.43 -7.45 15.24
N GLY A 64 11.32 -7.27 16.22
CA GLY A 64 12.75 -7.20 15.97
C GLY A 64 13.29 -5.89 15.39
N GLN A 65 12.43 -4.92 15.04
CA GLN A 65 12.85 -3.64 14.46
C GLN A 65 13.32 -2.60 15.50
N GLY A 66 13.18 -2.89 16.78
CA GLY A 66 13.45 -1.94 17.85
C GLY A 66 12.26 -1.03 18.15
N GLN A 67 12.50 0.00 18.98
CA GLN A 67 11.42 0.91 19.38
C GLN A 67 11.02 1.86 18.26
N ALA A 68 9.70 2.12 18.15
CA ALA A 68 9.12 3.17 17.33
C ALA A 68 9.64 3.20 15.88
N PRO A 69 9.35 2.20 15.03
CA PRO A 69 9.86 2.14 13.66
C PRO A 69 9.63 3.41 12.83
N ALA A 70 8.46 4.06 12.96
CA ALA A 70 8.21 5.35 12.29
C ALA A 70 9.16 6.47 12.74
N ARG A 71 9.53 6.48 14.02
CA ARG A 71 10.51 7.44 14.56
C ARG A 71 11.90 7.18 14.00
N GLN A 72 12.31 5.92 13.90
CA GLN A 72 13.56 5.54 13.26
C GLN A 72 13.58 5.99 11.80
N ALA A 73 12.49 5.76 11.06
CA ALA A 73 12.36 6.18 9.67
C ALA A 73 12.45 7.71 9.52
N ALA A 74 11.77 8.46 10.38
CA ALA A 74 11.80 9.93 10.37
C ALA A 74 13.21 10.50 10.62
N LEU A 75 13.88 10.03 11.67
CA LEU A 75 15.24 10.48 12.00
C LEU A 75 16.25 10.03 10.93
N GLY A 76 16.14 8.81 10.41
CA GLY A 76 16.96 8.31 9.32
C GLY A 76 16.74 9.06 8.00
N ALA A 77 15.57 9.66 7.81
CA ALA A 77 15.29 10.58 6.70
C ALA A 77 15.93 11.97 6.87
N GLY A 78 16.39 12.31 8.06
CA GLY A 78 16.95 13.62 8.39
C GLY A 78 15.93 14.63 8.88
N LEU A 79 14.74 14.19 9.30
CA LEU A 79 13.76 15.09 9.93
C LEU A 79 14.25 15.57 11.30
N ASP A 80 13.70 16.70 11.75
CA ASP A 80 14.06 17.29 13.03
C ASP A 80 13.70 16.35 14.21
N LYS A 81 14.52 16.39 15.26
CA LYS A 81 14.28 15.64 16.50
C LYS A 81 12.97 16.00 17.20
N HIS A 82 12.42 17.16 16.92
CA HIS A 82 11.13 17.62 17.47
C HIS A 82 9.92 17.11 16.68
N THR A 83 10.10 16.53 15.48
CA THR A 83 9.03 15.86 14.73
C THR A 83 8.45 14.70 15.55
N THR A 84 7.17 14.73 15.86
CA THR A 84 6.51 13.62 16.56
C THR A 84 6.17 12.48 15.59
N CYS A 85 6.24 11.22 16.03
CA CYS A 85 6.08 10.09 15.14
C CYS A 85 5.17 9.02 15.75
N THR A 86 4.28 8.47 14.92
CA THR A 86 3.41 7.34 15.30
C THR A 86 3.57 6.21 14.30
N THR A 87 3.90 5.02 14.80
CA THR A 87 3.80 3.77 14.03
C THR A 87 2.40 3.21 14.23
N LEU A 88 1.72 2.86 13.13
CA LEU A 88 0.37 2.31 13.20
C LEU A 88 0.26 1.00 12.43
N ASN A 89 -0.65 0.15 12.87
CA ASN A 89 -0.99 -1.10 12.22
C ASN A 89 -2.52 -1.18 12.01
N LYS A 90 -2.92 -1.21 10.76
CA LYS A 90 -4.25 -1.55 10.27
C LYS A 90 -4.10 -2.55 9.12
N MET A 91 -3.27 -3.57 9.33
CA MET A 91 -2.93 -4.57 8.33
C MET A 91 -2.61 -3.92 6.96
N CYS A 92 -3.07 -4.48 5.85
CA CYS A 92 -2.84 -3.98 4.48
C CYS A 92 -3.22 -2.49 4.29
N GLY A 93 -4.17 -1.98 5.06
CA GLY A 93 -4.63 -0.60 5.01
C GLY A 93 -3.78 0.40 5.78
N SER A 94 -2.70 -0.01 6.46
CA SER A 94 -1.92 0.85 7.35
C SER A 94 -1.44 2.14 6.69
N GLY A 95 -0.88 2.07 5.48
CA GLY A 95 -0.38 3.23 4.78
C GLY A 95 -1.49 4.22 4.38
N MET A 96 -2.66 3.74 3.97
CA MET A 96 -3.81 4.61 3.69
C MET A 96 -4.42 5.15 4.99
N GLN A 97 -4.49 4.35 6.04
CA GLN A 97 -4.96 4.82 7.35
C GLN A 97 -4.07 5.93 7.91
N ALA A 98 -2.76 5.88 7.67
CA ALA A 98 -1.86 6.97 8.01
C ALA A 98 -2.24 8.27 7.28
N ALA A 99 -2.55 8.20 5.97
CA ALA A 99 -3.00 9.34 5.20
C ALA A 99 -4.38 9.86 5.66
N ILE A 100 -5.30 8.97 6.03
CA ILE A 100 -6.61 9.32 6.62
C ILE A 100 -6.42 10.08 7.93
N MET A 101 -5.60 9.55 8.84
CA MET A 101 -5.33 10.20 10.13
C MET A 101 -4.63 11.55 9.95
N ALA A 102 -3.69 11.66 9.01
CA ALA A 102 -3.03 12.93 8.69
C ALA A 102 -4.04 13.97 8.17
N HIS A 103 -4.94 13.57 7.27
CA HIS A 103 -6.03 14.42 6.79
C HIS A 103 -6.87 14.95 7.97
N ASP A 104 -7.31 14.08 8.88
CA ASP A 104 -8.17 14.45 10.00
C ASP A 104 -7.44 15.35 11.01
N LEU A 105 -6.15 15.10 11.30
CA LEU A 105 -5.31 15.95 12.15
C LEU A 105 -5.13 17.36 11.57
N LEU A 106 -4.92 17.46 10.25
CA LEU A 106 -4.78 18.73 9.57
C LEU A 106 -6.11 19.51 9.55
N LEU A 107 -7.25 18.83 9.35
CA LEU A 107 -8.58 19.45 9.48
C LEU A 107 -8.85 19.92 10.91
N ALA A 108 -8.42 19.17 11.91
CA ALA A 108 -8.55 19.57 13.32
C ALA A 108 -7.61 20.74 13.71
N GLY A 109 -6.66 21.09 12.85
CA GLY A 109 -5.70 22.15 13.10
C GLY A 109 -4.64 21.82 14.17
N THR A 110 -4.39 20.54 14.43
CA THR A 110 -3.42 20.07 15.41
C THR A 110 -1.99 19.96 14.85
N ALA A 111 -1.85 20.09 13.54
CA ALA A 111 -0.58 20.16 12.82
C ALA A 111 -0.75 20.97 11.53
N ASP A 112 0.35 21.50 10.99
CA ASP A 112 0.38 22.24 9.73
C ASP A 112 0.98 21.43 8.59
N VAL A 113 1.99 20.58 8.88
CA VAL A 113 2.69 19.73 7.90
C VAL A 113 2.84 18.31 8.45
N VAL A 114 2.27 17.34 7.76
CA VAL A 114 2.30 15.93 8.16
C VAL A 114 2.87 15.09 7.02
N VAL A 115 3.79 14.18 7.34
CA VAL A 115 4.20 13.10 6.45
C VAL A 115 3.43 11.85 6.84
N ALA A 116 2.71 11.28 5.89
CA ALA A 116 1.96 10.04 6.07
C ALA A 116 2.37 8.99 5.06
N GLY A 117 2.34 7.73 5.47
CA GLY A 117 2.71 6.65 4.57
C GLY A 117 2.81 5.31 5.27
N GLY A 118 3.69 4.45 4.75
CA GLY A 118 3.97 3.16 5.35
C GLY A 118 5.21 2.50 4.76
N MET A 119 5.67 1.50 5.47
CA MET A 119 6.88 0.74 5.16
C MET A 119 6.67 -0.71 5.59
N GLU A 120 7.30 -1.62 4.86
CA GLU A 120 7.36 -3.03 5.26
C GLU A 120 8.63 -3.66 4.71
N SER A 121 9.27 -4.49 5.51
CA SER A 121 10.25 -5.46 5.06
C SER A 121 9.77 -6.84 5.50
N MET A 122 8.98 -7.49 4.64
CA MET A 122 8.48 -8.83 4.93
C MET A 122 9.61 -9.84 4.93
N THR A 123 10.65 -9.59 4.13
CA THR A 123 11.89 -10.38 4.12
C THR A 123 12.56 -10.46 5.50
N ASN A 124 12.55 -9.37 6.26
CA ASN A 124 13.22 -9.27 7.55
C ASN A 124 12.30 -9.54 8.75
N ALA A 125 11.06 -9.99 8.52
CA ALA A 125 10.19 -10.43 9.60
C ALA A 125 10.80 -11.65 10.30
N PRO A 126 11.01 -11.61 11.64
CA PRO A 126 11.72 -12.67 12.34
C PRO A 126 10.83 -13.88 12.63
N TYR A 127 11.44 -14.97 13.01
CA TYR A 127 10.76 -16.08 13.66
C TYR A 127 10.61 -15.83 15.16
N LEU A 128 9.53 -16.31 15.76
CA LEU A 128 9.14 -16.08 17.14
C LEU A 128 9.16 -17.37 17.96
N LEU A 129 9.47 -17.23 19.24
CA LEU A 129 9.37 -18.27 20.24
C LEU A 129 8.35 -17.83 21.31
N ASP A 130 7.08 -18.23 21.15
CA ASP A 130 5.93 -17.75 21.93
C ASP A 130 6.06 -18.08 23.45
N LYS A 131 6.67 -19.21 23.79
CA LYS A 131 6.81 -19.69 25.18
C LYS A 131 8.17 -19.42 25.82
N ALA A 132 9.10 -18.76 25.09
CA ALA A 132 10.48 -18.59 25.57
C ALA A 132 10.57 -17.85 26.91
N ARG A 133 9.74 -16.83 27.15
CA ARG A 133 9.72 -16.04 28.39
C ARG A 133 9.31 -16.87 29.61
N GLY A 134 8.34 -17.76 29.46
CA GLY A 134 7.91 -18.68 30.52
C GLY A 134 8.72 -19.99 30.59
N GLY A 135 9.56 -20.24 29.60
CA GLY A 135 10.38 -21.45 29.43
C GLY A 135 9.65 -22.60 28.75
N TYR A 136 10.40 -23.34 27.94
CA TYR A 136 9.99 -24.64 27.37
C TYR A 136 10.33 -25.75 28.35
N ARG A 137 9.46 -25.99 29.32
CA ARG A 137 9.77 -26.86 30.48
C ARG A 137 9.97 -28.32 30.11
N MET A 138 9.16 -28.87 29.23
CA MET A 138 9.22 -30.28 28.83
C MET A 138 8.54 -30.47 27.46
N GLY A 139 9.10 -31.36 26.63
CA GLY A 139 8.58 -31.65 25.30
C GLY A 139 9.13 -30.71 24.24
N HIS A 140 8.62 -30.87 23.01
CA HIS A 140 9.04 -30.06 21.87
C HIS A 140 8.42 -28.66 21.90
N GLY A 141 9.16 -27.64 21.41
CA GLY A 141 8.67 -26.32 21.09
C GLY A 141 8.47 -26.15 19.59
N ARG A 142 7.92 -25.01 19.17
CA ARG A 142 7.78 -24.61 17.77
C ARG A 142 8.41 -23.24 17.55
N ILE A 143 8.88 -23.02 16.34
CA ILE A 143 9.30 -21.71 15.83
C ILE A 143 8.14 -21.21 14.97
N ILE A 144 7.72 -19.97 15.17
CA ILE A 144 6.55 -19.37 14.53
C ILE A 144 7.05 -18.28 13.59
N ASP A 145 6.65 -18.31 12.33
CA ASP A 145 6.94 -17.24 11.39
C ASP A 145 6.04 -16.02 11.70
N HIS A 146 6.66 -14.89 12.08
CA HIS A 146 5.96 -13.63 12.36
C HIS A 146 5.16 -13.13 11.15
N MET A 147 5.72 -13.25 9.96
CA MET A 147 5.06 -12.82 8.73
C MET A 147 3.76 -13.60 8.48
N PHE A 148 3.76 -14.91 8.72
CA PHE A 148 2.55 -15.72 8.59
C PHE A 148 1.57 -15.43 9.71
N MET A 149 2.02 -15.53 10.96
CA MET A 149 1.14 -15.43 12.12
C MET A 149 0.43 -14.09 12.23
N ASP A 150 1.14 -12.99 12.01
CA ASP A 150 0.62 -11.63 12.24
C ASP A 150 0.28 -10.90 10.92
N GLY A 151 0.61 -11.46 9.76
CA GLY A 151 0.39 -10.82 8.47
C GLY A 151 -0.48 -11.59 7.47
N LEU A 152 -0.38 -12.91 7.41
CA LEU A 152 -0.97 -13.72 6.34
C LEU A 152 -1.97 -14.78 6.82
N GLU A 153 -1.99 -15.10 8.12
CA GLU A 153 -2.91 -16.04 8.75
C GLU A 153 -4.07 -15.29 9.40
N ASP A 154 -5.26 -15.90 9.35
CA ASP A 154 -6.44 -15.30 9.97
C ASP A 154 -6.35 -15.38 11.50
N ALA A 155 -6.73 -14.30 12.17
CA ALA A 155 -6.68 -14.22 13.63
C ALA A 155 -7.84 -14.97 14.31
N TYR A 156 -8.94 -15.16 13.59
CA TYR A 156 -10.19 -15.73 14.10
C TYR A 156 -10.33 -17.21 13.76
N ASP A 157 -9.90 -17.61 12.56
CA ASP A 157 -9.83 -19.00 12.07
C ASP A 157 -8.35 -19.40 11.92
N LYS A 158 -7.73 -19.69 13.06
CA LYS A 158 -6.27 -19.89 13.17
C LYS A 158 -5.78 -21.02 12.28
N GLY A 159 -4.67 -20.76 11.58
CA GLY A 159 -4.05 -21.65 10.61
C GLY A 159 -4.61 -21.48 9.19
N ARG A 160 -5.66 -20.66 9.04
CA ARG A 160 -6.25 -20.38 7.75
C ARG A 160 -5.58 -19.19 7.07
N LEU A 161 -4.97 -19.41 5.91
CA LEU A 161 -4.28 -18.36 5.16
C LEU A 161 -5.26 -17.49 4.36
N MET A 162 -4.92 -16.21 4.17
CA MET A 162 -5.72 -15.23 3.42
C MET A 162 -6.14 -15.73 2.03
N GLY A 163 -5.29 -16.48 1.34
CA GLY A 163 -5.60 -17.02 0.01
C GLY A 163 -6.74 -18.04 -0.01
N THR A 164 -7.06 -18.69 1.10
CA THR A 164 -8.22 -19.60 1.19
C THR A 164 -9.54 -18.83 1.17
N PHE A 165 -9.58 -17.61 1.70
CA PHE A 165 -10.74 -16.72 1.59
C PHE A 165 -10.85 -16.14 0.17
N ALA A 166 -9.73 -15.96 -0.52
CA ALA A 166 -9.75 -15.61 -1.95
C ALA A 166 -10.37 -16.72 -2.80
N GLU A 167 -10.12 -18.01 -2.47
CA GLU A 167 -10.81 -19.14 -3.10
C GLU A 167 -12.32 -19.11 -2.83
N ASP A 168 -12.74 -18.82 -1.61
CA ASP A 168 -14.16 -18.69 -1.28
C ASP A 168 -14.80 -17.50 -2.03
N CYS A 169 -14.10 -16.39 -2.16
CA CYS A 169 -14.55 -15.26 -2.95
C CYS A 169 -14.67 -15.61 -4.45
N ALA A 170 -13.70 -16.35 -5.00
CA ALA A 170 -13.75 -16.83 -6.38
C ALA A 170 -14.99 -17.71 -6.61
N GLN A 171 -15.26 -18.65 -5.70
CA GLN A 171 -16.42 -19.52 -5.77
C GLN A 171 -17.73 -18.75 -5.65
N ALA A 172 -17.86 -17.85 -4.67
CA ALA A 172 -19.07 -17.07 -4.42
C ALA A 172 -19.43 -16.13 -5.60
N ASN A 173 -18.42 -15.63 -6.30
CA ASN A 173 -18.59 -14.74 -7.45
C ASN A 173 -18.54 -15.45 -8.80
N ALA A 174 -18.36 -16.77 -8.81
CA ALA A 174 -18.21 -17.60 -10.03
C ALA A 174 -17.03 -17.12 -10.93
N PHE A 175 -15.91 -16.71 -10.32
CA PHE A 175 -14.69 -16.37 -11.07
C PHE A 175 -13.94 -17.64 -11.43
N SER A 176 -13.80 -17.92 -12.72
CA SER A 176 -13.01 -19.05 -13.19
C SER A 176 -11.51 -18.82 -12.98
N ARG A 177 -10.72 -19.87 -13.07
CA ARG A 177 -9.26 -19.81 -13.09
C ARG A 177 -8.77 -18.91 -14.23
N GLU A 178 -9.33 -19.06 -15.41
CA GLU A 178 -8.98 -18.30 -16.61
C GLU A 178 -9.24 -16.80 -16.42
N ALA A 179 -10.37 -16.42 -15.81
CA ALA A 179 -10.68 -15.02 -15.55
C ALA A 179 -9.66 -14.36 -14.59
N GLN A 180 -9.24 -15.09 -13.55
CA GLN A 180 -8.23 -14.64 -12.61
C GLN A 180 -6.84 -14.55 -13.26
N ASP A 181 -6.48 -15.54 -14.09
CA ASP A 181 -5.20 -15.52 -14.81
C ASP A 181 -5.16 -14.42 -15.87
N GLN A 182 -6.25 -14.14 -16.58
CA GLN A 182 -6.34 -13.01 -17.52
C GLN A 182 -6.19 -11.68 -16.82
N PHE A 183 -6.76 -11.51 -15.63
CA PHE A 183 -6.55 -10.31 -14.81
C PHE A 183 -5.08 -10.16 -14.40
N ALA A 184 -4.43 -11.23 -13.93
CA ALA A 184 -3.03 -11.22 -13.55
C ALA A 184 -2.09 -10.93 -14.75
N ILE A 185 -2.40 -11.50 -15.92
CA ILE A 185 -1.69 -11.22 -17.19
C ILE A 185 -1.83 -9.74 -17.55
N ALA A 186 -3.03 -9.16 -17.43
CA ALA A 186 -3.25 -7.74 -17.71
C ALA A 186 -2.46 -6.85 -16.73
N SER A 187 -2.50 -7.17 -15.42
CA SER A 187 -1.73 -6.46 -14.39
C SER A 187 -0.23 -6.51 -14.68
N LEU A 188 0.30 -7.70 -14.98
CA LEU A 188 1.73 -7.86 -15.30
C LEU A 188 2.14 -7.14 -16.58
N THR A 189 1.34 -7.24 -17.64
CA THR A 189 1.62 -6.54 -18.91
C THR A 189 1.65 -5.03 -18.71
N ARG A 190 0.66 -4.49 -17.99
CA ARG A 190 0.60 -3.05 -17.67
C ARG A 190 1.80 -2.58 -16.85
N ALA A 191 2.23 -3.38 -15.86
CA ALA A 191 3.39 -3.06 -15.05
C ALA A 191 4.69 -3.10 -15.86
N GLN A 192 4.88 -4.10 -16.72
CA GLN A 192 6.03 -4.20 -17.62
C GLN A 192 6.08 -3.02 -18.62
N ASP A 193 4.94 -2.64 -19.18
CA ASP A 193 4.82 -1.50 -20.10
C ASP A 193 5.08 -0.17 -19.37
N ALA A 194 4.59 -0.02 -18.12
CA ALA A 194 4.83 1.17 -17.30
C ALA A 194 6.31 1.33 -16.95
N ILE A 195 7.01 0.24 -16.61
CA ILE A 195 8.46 0.24 -16.38
C ILE A 195 9.20 0.61 -17.67
N LYS A 196 8.91 -0.08 -18.77
CA LYS A 196 9.57 0.13 -20.07
C LYS A 196 9.39 1.55 -20.62
N SER A 197 8.22 2.13 -20.41
CA SER A 197 7.90 3.51 -20.86
C SER A 197 8.29 4.59 -19.84
N GLY A 198 8.91 4.22 -18.71
CA GLY A 198 9.36 5.16 -17.67
C GLY A 198 8.23 5.81 -16.86
N ARG A 199 7.01 5.28 -16.89
CA ARG A 199 5.85 5.85 -16.18
C ARG A 199 6.04 5.88 -14.67
N PHE A 200 6.78 4.95 -14.09
CA PHE A 200 7.06 4.92 -12.66
C PHE A 200 8.20 5.85 -12.22
N ALA A 201 8.97 6.42 -13.14
CA ALA A 201 10.10 7.30 -12.80
C ALA A 201 9.67 8.52 -11.97
N ALA A 202 8.47 9.05 -12.22
CA ALA A 202 7.94 10.20 -11.49
C ALA A 202 7.55 9.88 -10.03
N GLU A 203 7.27 8.63 -9.69
CA GLU A 203 6.83 8.23 -8.36
C GLU A 203 7.90 7.52 -7.54
N ILE A 204 8.87 6.85 -8.19
CA ILE A 204 9.93 6.11 -7.52
C ILE A 204 11.05 7.05 -7.04
N VAL A 205 11.47 6.84 -5.80
CA VAL A 205 12.74 7.34 -5.26
C VAL A 205 13.73 6.18 -5.23
N PRO A 206 14.92 6.34 -5.89
CA PRO A 206 15.93 5.29 -5.88
C PRO A 206 16.43 4.99 -4.48
N VAL A 207 16.79 3.73 -4.23
CA VAL A 207 17.28 3.26 -2.93
C VAL A 207 18.67 2.67 -3.09
N GLU A 208 19.62 3.13 -2.30
CA GLU A 208 20.97 2.54 -2.23
C GLU A 208 20.93 1.30 -1.34
N VAL A 209 21.41 0.18 -1.87
CA VAL A 209 21.61 -1.06 -1.14
C VAL A 209 23.09 -1.40 -1.08
N THR A 210 23.54 -2.00 0.04
CA THR A 210 24.92 -2.44 0.21
C THR A 210 24.94 -3.95 0.42
N GLU A 211 25.62 -4.66 -0.45
CA GLU A 211 25.86 -6.10 -0.34
C GLU A 211 27.36 -6.38 -0.23
N GLY A 212 27.81 -6.72 0.96
CA GLY A 212 29.23 -6.85 1.24
C GLY A 212 29.96 -5.50 1.08
N ARG A 213 30.80 -5.37 0.03
CA ARG A 213 31.52 -4.13 -0.30
C ARG A 213 30.93 -3.37 -1.48
N GLU A 214 29.93 -3.95 -2.14
CA GLU A 214 29.31 -3.36 -3.33
C GLU A 214 28.10 -2.52 -2.95
N LYS A 215 28.01 -1.34 -3.57
CA LYS A 215 26.86 -0.46 -3.49
C LYS A 215 26.11 -0.50 -4.82
N ARG A 216 24.81 -0.70 -4.76
CA ARG A 216 23.92 -0.66 -5.93
C ARG A 216 22.80 0.31 -5.67
N VAL A 217 22.34 0.99 -6.72
CA VAL A 217 21.14 1.82 -6.67
C VAL A 217 20.00 1.06 -7.33
N ILE A 218 18.97 0.75 -6.57
CA ILE A 218 17.76 0.11 -7.04
C ILE A 218 16.77 1.23 -7.39
N LYS A 219 16.30 1.25 -8.63
CA LYS A 219 15.40 2.31 -9.17
C LYS A 219 14.15 1.77 -9.87
N ASP A 220 14.08 0.47 -10.10
CA ASP A 220 12.98 -0.19 -10.78
C ASP A 220 12.37 -1.26 -9.89
N ASP A 221 11.08 -1.52 -10.05
CA ASP A 221 10.38 -2.62 -9.37
C ASP A 221 10.97 -3.95 -9.83
N GLU A 222 11.26 -4.83 -8.87
CA GLU A 222 12.04 -6.04 -9.10
C GLU A 222 11.28 -7.13 -9.87
N GLN A 223 10.01 -7.34 -9.53
CA GLN A 223 9.30 -8.55 -9.92
C GLN A 223 8.75 -8.54 -11.35
N PRO A 224 8.16 -7.46 -11.88
CA PRO A 224 7.55 -7.48 -13.20
C PRO A 224 8.52 -7.84 -14.33
N PRO A 225 9.78 -7.37 -14.36
CA PRO A 225 10.72 -7.77 -15.39
C PRO A 225 11.15 -9.25 -15.34
N LYS A 226 11.10 -9.87 -14.14
CA LYS A 226 11.48 -11.27 -13.91
C LYS A 226 10.32 -12.25 -14.18
N ALA A 227 9.07 -11.76 -14.20
CA ALA A 227 7.89 -12.58 -14.34
C ALA A 227 7.66 -13.00 -15.80
N ARG A 228 7.10 -14.19 -15.99
CA ARG A 228 6.88 -14.81 -17.31
C ARG A 228 5.39 -15.02 -17.56
N LEU A 229 4.83 -14.25 -18.48
CA LEU A 229 3.41 -14.30 -18.88
C LEU A 229 2.98 -15.69 -19.34
N ASP A 230 3.83 -16.39 -20.11
CA ASP A 230 3.55 -17.73 -20.65
C ASP A 230 3.45 -18.84 -19.57
N LYS A 231 3.93 -18.56 -18.36
CA LYS A 231 3.88 -19.50 -17.24
C LYS A 231 2.63 -19.37 -16.37
N ILE A 232 1.95 -18.24 -16.41
CA ILE A 232 0.79 -17.96 -15.54
C ILE A 232 -0.27 -19.07 -15.62
N PRO A 233 -0.75 -19.50 -16.81
CA PRO A 233 -1.77 -20.54 -16.90
C PRO A 233 -1.29 -21.93 -16.44
N GLN A 234 0.03 -22.14 -16.34
CA GLN A 234 0.63 -23.42 -15.96
C GLN A 234 0.81 -23.60 -14.45
N LEU A 235 0.61 -22.51 -13.65
CA LEU A 235 0.82 -22.56 -12.22
C LEU A 235 -0.24 -23.41 -11.52
N LYS A 236 0.21 -24.13 -10.49
CA LYS A 236 -0.70 -24.90 -9.63
C LYS A 236 -1.43 -23.97 -8.65
N PRO A 237 -2.66 -24.30 -8.25
CA PRO A 237 -3.33 -23.66 -7.13
C PRO A 237 -2.44 -23.70 -5.87
N ALA A 238 -2.41 -22.56 -5.13
CA ALA A 238 -1.49 -22.39 -4.01
C ALA A 238 -2.16 -22.64 -2.64
N PHE A 239 -3.49 -22.49 -2.54
CA PHE A 239 -4.19 -22.45 -1.24
C PHE A 239 -5.21 -23.56 -1.05
N ARG A 240 -5.66 -24.21 -2.12
CA ARG A 240 -6.67 -25.29 -2.08
C ARG A 240 -6.40 -26.29 -3.21
N GLU A 241 -6.46 -27.57 -2.92
CA GLU A 241 -6.43 -28.59 -3.97
C GLU A 241 -7.64 -28.43 -4.90
N GLY A 242 -7.40 -28.45 -6.21
CA GLY A 242 -8.43 -28.13 -7.20
C GLY A 242 -8.94 -26.68 -7.18
N GLY A 243 -8.27 -25.78 -6.46
CA GLY A 243 -8.59 -24.37 -6.40
C GLY A 243 -8.20 -23.59 -7.66
N THR A 244 -8.40 -22.27 -7.61
CA THR A 244 -8.19 -21.37 -8.76
C THR A 244 -7.16 -20.26 -8.46
N VAL A 245 -6.84 -20.03 -7.18
CA VAL A 245 -5.91 -18.98 -6.73
C VAL A 245 -4.48 -19.51 -6.79
N THR A 246 -3.62 -18.81 -7.52
CA THR A 246 -2.22 -19.18 -7.76
C THR A 246 -1.27 -18.10 -7.28
N ALA A 247 0.03 -18.37 -7.31
CA ALA A 247 1.04 -17.37 -7.02
C ALA A 247 1.02 -16.15 -7.96
N ALA A 248 0.53 -16.28 -9.20
CA ALA A 248 0.50 -15.18 -10.16
C ALA A 248 -0.77 -14.33 -10.04
N ASN A 249 -1.91 -14.91 -9.66
CA ASN A 249 -3.15 -14.17 -9.44
C ASN A 249 -3.36 -13.79 -7.94
N SER A 250 -2.26 -13.89 -7.17
CA SER A 250 -2.09 -13.37 -5.80
C SER A 250 -0.98 -12.32 -5.80
N SER A 251 -1.03 -11.39 -4.86
CA SER A 251 0.11 -10.51 -4.62
C SER A 251 1.28 -11.27 -4.02
N SER A 252 2.48 -10.88 -4.36
CA SER A 252 3.69 -11.47 -3.80
C SER A 252 4.09 -10.85 -2.46
N ILE A 253 4.77 -11.61 -1.64
CA ILE A 253 5.47 -11.14 -0.45
C ILE A 253 6.56 -10.17 -0.89
N SER A 254 6.60 -8.97 -0.28
CA SER A 254 7.41 -7.88 -0.82
C SER A 254 7.92 -6.92 0.26
N ASP A 255 8.96 -6.18 -0.13
CA ASP A 255 9.58 -5.12 0.66
C ASP A 255 9.37 -3.77 -0.05
N GLY A 256 9.09 -2.71 0.72
CA GLY A 256 8.93 -1.39 0.14
C GLY A 256 8.36 -0.36 1.11
N ALA A 257 8.34 0.90 0.67
CA ALA A 257 7.77 2.01 1.43
C ALA A 257 7.16 3.05 0.48
N ALA A 258 6.19 3.82 0.99
CA ALA A 258 5.61 4.96 0.28
C ALA A 258 5.30 6.08 1.28
N ALA A 259 5.45 7.34 0.85
CA ALA A 259 5.23 8.50 1.67
C ALA A 259 4.54 9.63 0.89
N LEU A 260 3.67 10.35 1.58
CA LEU A 260 2.98 11.54 1.11
C LEU A 260 3.25 12.69 2.08
N VAL A 261 3.37 13.91 1.55
CA VAL A 261 3.40 15.14 2.35
C VAL A 261 2.06 15.83 2.22
N LEU A 262 1.41 16.05 3.35
CA LEU A 262 0.07 16.63 3.45
C LEU A 262 0.11 17.94 4.26
N MET A 263 -0.72 18.90 3.85
CA MET A 263 -0.95 20.15 4.58
C MET A 263 -2.29 20.75 4.17
N ARG A 264 -2.72 21.82 4.86
CA ARG A 264 -3.85 22.62 4.40
C ARG A 264 -3.47 23.39 3.13
N ARG A 265 -4.45 23.68 2.29
CA ARG A 265 -4.23 24.46 1.07
C ARG A 265 -3.62 25.84 1.37
N SER A 266 -4.12 26.52 2.38
CA SER A 266 -3.59 27.82 2.81
C SER A 266 -2.10 27.77 3.22
N GLU A 267 -1.67 26.66 3.85
CA GLU A 267 -0.26 26.50 4.22
C GLU A 267 0.60 26.19 2.98
N ALA A 268 0.10 25.43 2.02
CA ALA A 268 0.78 25.22 0.75
C ALA A 268 0.95 26.54 -0.01
N ASP A 269 -0.12 27.34 -0.12
CA ASP A 269 -0.11 28.63 -0.78
C ASP A 269 0.85 29.63 -0.09
N LYS A 270 0.87 29.68 1.25
CA LYS A 270 1.82 30.48 2.05
C LYS A 270 3.29 30.13 1.78
N ARG A 271 3.55 28.84 1.52
CA ARG A 271 4.90 28.34 1.18
C ARG A 271 5.22 28.43 -0.32
N GLY A 272 4.29 28.90 -1.17
CA GLY A 272 4.47 28.97 -2.61
C GLY A 272 4.52 27.59 -3.29
N LEU A 273 3.97 26.55 -2.65
CA LEU A 273 3.97 25.18 -3.17
C LEU A 273 2.81 24.99 -4.14
N LYS A 274 3.01 24.09 -5.11
CA LYS A 274 1.97 23.65 -6.06
C LYS A 274 1.48 22.27 -5.63
N PRO A 275 0.30 22.15 -5.02
CA PRO A 275 -0.23 20.87 -4.62
C PRO A 275 -0.48 19.95 -5.82
N LEU A 276 -0.30 18.64 -5.63
CA LEU A 276 -0.61 17.61 -6.61
C LEU A 276 -2.11 17.35 -6.70
N ALA A 277 -2.77 17.28 -5.55
CA ALA A 277 -4.18 16.94 -5.44
C ALA A 277 -4.82 17.44 -4.14
N VAL A 278 -6.14 17.55 -4.15
CA VAL A 278 -7.00 17.71 -2.97
C VAL A 278 -7.51 16.33 -2.55
N ILE A 279 -7.59 16.08 -1.25
CA ILE A 279 -8.33 14.94 -0.68
C ILE A 279 -9.78 15.39 -0.49
N HIS A 280 -10.72 14.78 -1.24
CA HIS A 280 -12.14 15.07 -1.14
C HIS A 280 -12.85 14.31 -0.02
N GLY A 281 -12.29 13.19 0.38
CA GLY A 281 -12.82 12.40 1.47
C GLY A 281 -12.21 11.01 1.53
N HIS A 282 -12.57 10.32 2.60
CA HIS A 282 -12.18 8.94 2.83
C HIS A 282 -13.30 8.16 3.52
N ALA A 283 -13.26 6.86 3.45
CA ALA A 283 -14.19 5.98 4.13
C ALA A 283 -13.48 4.71 4.61
N ALA A 284 -13.97 4.16 5.72
CA ALA A 284 -13.65 2.82 6.18
C ALA A 284 -14.94 1.99 6.21
N PHE A 285 -14.80 0.71 5.90
CA PHE A 285 -15.88 -0.28 5.93
C PHE A 285 -15.39 -1.53 6.64
N ALA A 286 -16.28 -2.22 7.31
CA ALA A 286 -16.00 -3.50 7.97
C ALA A 286 -17.18 -4.45 7.77
N ASP A 287 -16.87 -5.73 7.61
CA ASP A 287 -17.78 -6.85 7.48
C ASP A 287 -17.20 -8.05 8.23
N THR A 288 -17.81 -9.21 8.07
CA THR A 288 -17.29 -10.49 8.56
C THR A 288 -15.82 -10.70 8.10
N PRO A 289 -14.90 -11.12 8.98
CA PRO A 289 -13.49 -11.29 8.65
C PRO A 289 -13.23 -12.07 7.35
N ALA A 290 -13.99 -13.13 7.12
CA ALA A 290 -13.89 -13.95 5.91
C ALA A 290 -14.24 -13.22 4.60
N LEU A 291 -14.96 -12.10 4.67
CA LEU A 291 -15.41 -11.31 3.52
C LEU A 291 -14.46 -10.15 3.18
N PHE A 292 -13.22 -10.13 3.73
CA PHE A 292 -12.26 -9.09 3.40
C PHE A 292 -12.04 -8.88 1.89
N PRO A 293 -12.13 -9.91 1.00
CA PRO A 293 -11.91 -9.69 -0.43
C PRO A 293 -12.95 -8.76 -1.08
N THR A 294 -14.18 -8.70 -0.55
CA THR A 294 -15.27 -7.85 -1.06
C THR A 294 -15.44 -6.54 -0.29
N ALA A 295 -14.75 -6.37 0.83
CA ALA A 295 -14.85 -5.18 1.67
C ALA A 295 -14.57 -3.84 0.94
N PRO A 296 -13.67 -3.77 -0.09
CA PRO A 296 -13.47 -2.55 -0.88
C PRO A 296 -14.74 -2.01 -1.54
N ILE A 297 -15.69 -2.89 -1.89
CA ILE A 297 -17.00 -2.49 -2.47
C ILE A 297 -17.73 -1.57 -1.50
N GLY A 298 -17.89 -2.00 -0.25
CA GLY A 298 -18.56 -1.22 0.78
C GLY A 298 -17.81 0.06 1.15
N ALA A 299 -16.47 0.06 1.11
CA ALA A 299 -15.67 1.25 1.36
C ALA A 299 -15.84 2.29 0.25
N ILE A 300 -15.84 1.87 -1.03
CA ILE A 300 -16.06 2.74 -2.19
C ILE A 300 -17.49 3.29 -2.17
N ASP A 301 -18.51 2.46 -1.97
CA ASP A 301 -19.91 2.91 -1.87
C ASP A 301 -20.11 3.98 -0.78
N LYS A 302 -19.52 3.76 0.39
CA LYS A 302 -19.57 4.71 1.49
C LYS A 302 -18.83 6.00 1.15
N LEU A 303 -17.71 5.90 0.43
CA LEU A 303 -16.93 7.04 -0.02
C LEU A 303 -17.74 7.88 -1.03
N MET A 304 -18.37 7.26 -2.03
CA MET A 304 -19.20 7.94 -3.03
C MET A 304 -20.35 8.71 -2.36
N LYS A 305 -21.02 8.10 -1.38
CA LYS A 305 -22.07 8.77 -0.59
C LYS A 305 -21.54 9.98 0.19
N ARG A 306 -20.32 9.92 0.73
CA ARG A 306 -19.70 11.00 1.50
C ARG A 306 -19.27 12.18 0.62
N THR A 307 -18.69 11.89 -0.53
CA THR A 307 -18.15 12.89 -1.45
C THR A 307 -19.23 13.47 -2.37
N GLY A 308 -20.37 12.77 -2.52
CA GLY A 308 -21.40 13.11 -3.51
C GLY A 308 -20.97 12.80 -4.94
N TRP A 309 -19.86 12.07 -5.15
CA TRP A 309 -19.42 11.67 -6.46
C TRP A 309 -20.19 10.46 -6.98
N ASN A 310 -20.41 10.42 -8.29
CA ASN A 310 -20.86 9.22 -8.99
C ASN A 310 -19.66 8.43 -9.50
N LEU A 311 -19.76 7.10 -9.53
CA LEU A 311 -18.67 6.24 -10.05
C LEU A 311 -18.30 6.60 -11.50
N ALA A 312 -19.26 7.01 -12.32
CA ALA A 312 -19.02 7.42 -13.70
C ALA A 312 -18.13 8.67 -13.83
N GLU A 313 -18.12 9.54 -12.81
CA GLU A 313 -17.31 10.76 -12.76
C GLU A 313 -15.86 10.50 -12.29
N VAL A 314 -15.57 9.30 -11.83
CA VAL A 314 -14.23 8.89 -11.44
C VAL A 314 -13.46 8.46 -12.69
N ASP A 315 -12.32 9.10 -12.89
CA ASP A 315 -11.48 8.83 -14.07
C ASP A 315 -10.69 7.53 -13.90
N LEU A 316 -10.06 7.33 -12.74
CA LEU A 316 -9.25 6.14 -12.45
C LEU A 316 -9.51 5.59 -11.04
N PHE A 317 -9.34 4.28 -10.94
CA PHE A 317 -9.38 3.53 -9.69
C PHE A 317 -8.03 2.81 -9.48
N GLU A 318 -7.50 2.87 -8.26
CA GLU A 318 -6.43 1.99 -7.78
C GLU A 318 -6.99 1.11 -6.66
N ILE A 319 -7.29 -0.13 -6.98
CA ILE A 319 -7.80 -1.13 -6.04
C ILE A 319 -6.70 -2.15 -5.80
N ASN A 320 -6.23 -2.25 -4.56
CA ASN A 320 -5.10 -3.13 -4.25
C ASN A 320 -5.40 -4.59 -4.57
N GLU A 321 -4.57 -5.19 -5.41
CA GLU A 321 -4.67 -6.58 -5.87
C GLU A 321 -4.03 -7.54 -4.86
N ALA A 322 -4.54 -7.58 -3.61
CA ALA A 322 -4.09 -8.63 -2.67
C ALA A 322 -4.24 -10.02 -3.30
N PHE A 323 -5.32 -10.19 -4.04
CA PHE A 323 -5.64 -11.27 -4.97
C PHE A 323 -6.39 -10.69 -6.16
N ALA A 324 -6.30 -11.28 -7.33
CA ALA A 324 -7.06 -10.86 -8.52
C ALA A 324 -8.57 -10.80 -8.24
N VAL A 325 -9.10 -11.73 -7.45
CA VAL A 325 -10.52 -11.79 -7.08
C VAL A 325 -11.01 -10.56 -6.33
N VAL A 326 -10.15 -9.87 -5.57
CA VAL A 326 -10.52 -8.64 -4.84
C VAL A 326 -10.93 -7.56 -5.83
N THR A 327 -10.08 -7.30 -6.81
CA THR A 327 -10.32 -6.27 -7.82
C THR A 327 -11.42 -6.70 -8.79
N LEU A 328 -11.45 -7.98 -9.19
CA LEU A 328 -12.53 -8.53 -10.01
C LEU A 328 -13.90 -8.40 -9.33
N ALA A 329 -13.99 -8.64 -8.01
CA ALA A 329 -15.24 -8.48 -7.27
C ALA A 329 -15.67 -7.00 -7.24
N ALA A 330 -14.75 -6.08 -6.97
CA ALA A 330 -15.05 -4.65 -6.99
C ALA A 330 -15.51 -4.20 -8.40
N MET A 331 -14.81 -4.61 -9.46
CA MET A 331 -15.20 -4.30 -10.84
C MET A 331 -16.59 -4.83 -11.17
N LYS A 332 -16.89 -6.08 -10.82
CA LYS A 332 -18.18 -6.73 -11.09
C LYS A 332 -19.33 -6.05 -10.36
N HIS A 333 -19.17 -5.77 -9.07
CA HIS A 333 -20.27 -5.26 -8.24
C HIS A 333 -20.50 -3.76 -8.39
N LEU A 334 -19.47 -3.00 -8.78
CA LEU A 334 -19.56 -1.55 -8.99
C LEU A 334 -19.62 -1.16 -10.47
N ASP A 335 -19.68 -2.15 -11.36
CA ASP A 335 -19.68 -1.95 -12.82
C ASP A 335 -18.52 -1.08 -13.32
N LEU A 336 -17.31 -1.34 -12.80
CA LEU A 336 -16.12 -0.58 -13.16
C LEU A 336 -15.47 -1.15 -14.42
N PRO A 337 -15.25 -0.34 -15.47
CA PRO A 337 -14.55 -0.80 -16.66
C PRO A 337 -13.06 -1.03 -16.36
N HIS A 338 -12.51 -2.15 -16.87
CA HIS A 338 -11.14 -2.57 -16.54
C HIS A 338 -10.06 -1.59 -17.04
N ASP A 339 -10.35 -0.78 -18.05
CA ASP A 339 -9.45 0.24 -18.56
C ASP A 339 -9.31 1.47 -17.65
N LYS A 340 -10.17 1.61 -16.64
CA LYS A 340 -10.07 2.61 -15.58
C LYS A 340 -9.43 2.08 -14.29
N VAL A 341 -9.20 0.77 -14.15
CA VAL A 341 -8.74 0.14 -12.92
C VAL A 341 -7.30 -0.33 -13.07
N ASN A 342 -6.40 0.13 -12.16
CA ASN A 342 -5.00 -0.28 -12.08
C ASN A 342 -4.29 -0.22 -13.44
N ILE A 343 -4.35 0.93 -14.10
CA ILE A 343 -3.91 1.10 -15.48
C ILE A 343 -2.40 0.91 -15.70
N HIS A 344 -1.63 0.95 -14.63
CA HIS A 344 -0.18 0.67 -14.64
C HIS A 344 0.16 -0.69 -13.99
N GLY A 345 -0.84 -1.57 -13.84
CA GLY A 345 -0.71 -2.82 -13.08
C GLY A 345 -0.81 -2.58 -11.57
N GLY A 346 -0.97 -3.65 -10.80
CA GLY A 346 -1.14 -3.59 -9.36
C GLY A 346 -0.33 -4.63 -8.61
N ALA A 347 -0.77 -5.01 -7.42
CA ALA A 347 0.01 -5.82 -6.49
C ALA A 347 0.28 -7.26 -6.97
N CYS A 348 -0.55 -7.83 -7.86
CA CYS A 348 -0.25 -9.12 -8.49
C CYS A 348 1.06 -9.07 -9.30
N ALA A 349 1.39 -7.91 -9.87
CA ALA A 349 2.62 -7.70 -10.63
C ALA A 349 3.74 -7.07 -9.80
N LEU A 350 3.41 -5.99 -9.04
CA LEU A 350 4.38 -5.15 -8.33
C LEU A 350 4.75 -5.69 -6.95
N GLY A 351 3.84 -6.43 -6.31
CA GLY A 351 3.99 -6.90 -4.95
C GLY A 351 3.20 -6.11 -3.90
N HIS A 352 3.15 -6.64 -2.68
CA HIS A 352 2.30 -6.14 -1.60
C HIS A 352 3.05 -6.04 -0.26
N PRO A 353 3.96 -5.06 -0.10
CA PRO A 353 4.53 -4.76 1.21
C PRO A 353 3.42 -4.21 2.10
N ILE A 354 2.87 -5.08 2.99
CA ILE A 354 1.53 -4.90 3.59
C ILE A 354 1.34 -3.55 4.28
N GLY A 355 2.29 -3.08 5.08
CA GLY A 355 2.19 -1.79 5.77
C GLY A 355 2.32 -0.56 4.85
N ALA A 356 2.94 -0.73 3.68
CA ALA A 356 3.18 0.36 2.72
C ALA A 356 2.09 0.49 1.66
N SER A 357 1.40 -0.60 1.33
CA SER A 357 0.58 -0.70 0.12
C SER A 357 -0.55 0.32 0.04
N GLY A 358 -1.18 0.66 1.17
CA GLY A 358 -2.24 1.66 1.18
C GLY A 358 -1.77 3.05 0.74
N ALA A 359 -0.54 3.43 1.08
CA ALA A 359 0.09 4.66 0.58
C ALA A 359 0.60 4.49 -0.85
N ARG A 360 1.15 3.32 -1.20
CA ARG A 360 1.66 3.01 -2.54
C ARG A 360 0.58 3.22 -3.61
N ILE A 361 -0.65 2.72 -3.38
CA ILE A 361 -1.73 2.87 -4.36
C ILE A 361 -2.16 4.32 -4.52
N LEU A 362 -2.10 5.15 -3.48
CA LEU A 362 -2.33 6.59 -3.60
C LEU A 362 -1.25 7.28 -4.46
N VAL A 363 0.01 6.92 -4.26
CA VAL A 363 1.14 7.44 -5.05
C VAL A 363 0.95 7.09 -6.52
N THR A 364 0.67 5.82 -6.84
CA THR A 364 0.48 5.35 -8.22
C THR A 364 -0.76 5.99 -8.86
N LEU A 365 -1.88 6.11 -8.12
CA LEU A 365 -3.09 6.78 -8.60
C LEU A 365 -2.82 8.23 -9.00
N LEU A 366 -2.16 8.99 -8.14
CA LEU A 366 -1.81 10.40 -8.42
C LEU A 366 -0.90 10.52 -9.64
N SER A 367 0.09 9.64 -9.75
CA SER A 367 1.01 9.60 -10.90
C SER A 367 0.25 9.28 -12.19
N ALA A 368 -0.61 8.26 -12.17
CA ALA A 368 -1.42 7.84 -13.32
C ALA A 368 -2.40 8.92 -13.78
N LEU A 369 -3.11 9.57 -12.86
CA LEU A 369 -4.01 10.69 -13.17
C LEU A 369 -3.25 11.81 -13.87
N ARG A 370 -2.12 12.24 -13.31
CA ARG A 370 -1.32 13.36 -13.85
C ARG A 370 -0.74 13.06 -15.22
N GLN A 371 -0.21 11.86 -15.43
CA GLN A 371 0.34 11.46 -16.73
C GLN A 371 -0.69 11.40 -17.86
N ASN A 372 -1.95 11.18 -17.52
CA ASN A 372 -3.04 11.09 -18.49
C ASN A 372 -3.93 12.36 -18.52
N ASN A 373 -3.55 13.44 -17.81
CA ASN A 373 -4.33 14.68 -17.68
C ASN A 373 -5.77 14.44 -17.17
N LEU A 374 -5.92 13.45 -16.26
CA LEU A 374 -7.16 13.08 -15.62
C LEU A 374 -7.21 13.67 -14.20
N ARG A 375 -8.41 13.85 -13.65
CA ARG A 375 -8.58 14.61 -12.40
C ARG A 375 -8.99 13.78 -11.21
N ARG A 376 -10.08 13.01 -11.32
CA ARG A 376 -10.71 12.33 -10.18
C ARG A 376 -10.27 10.89 -10.06
N GLY A 377 -9.77 10.53 -8.90
CA GLY A 377 -9.33 9.18 -8.62
C GLY A 377 -9.85 8.65 -7.28
N VAL A 378 -10.02 7.34 -7.24
CA VAL A 378 -10.37 6.61 -6.01
C VAL A 378 -9.36 5.48 -5.80
N ALA A 379 -8.72 5.48 -4.63
CA ALA A 379 -7.92 4.36 -4.16
C ALA A 379 -8.69 3.56 -3.11
N ALA A 380 -8.64 2.23 -3.16
CA ALA A 380 -9.24 1.35 -2.17
C ALA A 380 -8.36 0.13 -1.89
N ILE A 381 -8.37 -0.34 -0.64
CA ILE A 381 -7.57 -1.48 -0.22
C ILE A 381 -8.36 -2.35 0.75
N CYS A 382 -8.38 -3.66 0.49
CA CYS A 382 -8.89 -4.66 1.42
C CYS A 382 -7.92 -4.87 2.58
N ILE A 383 -8.44 -5.29 3.71
CA ILE A 383 -7.71 -5.40 4.96
C ILE A 383 -8.08 -6.72 5.61
N GLY A 384 -7.08 -7.51 5.99
CA GLY A 384 -7.29 -8.73 6.79
C GLY A 384 -8.09 -8.43 8.05
N GLY A 385 -9.07 -9.30 8.38
CA GLY A 385 -10.04 -9.05 9.44
C GLY A 385 -11.39 -8.50 8.94
N GLY A 386 -11.61 -8.46 7.61
CA GLY A 386 -12.91 -8.10 7.01
C GLY A 386 -13.11 -6.62 6.77
N GLU A 387 -12.04 -5.83 6.73
CA GLU A 387 -12.15 -4.39 6.56
C GLU A 387 -11.67 -3.91 5.17
N ALA A 388 -11.93 -2.64 4.87
CA ALA A 388 -11.34 -1.89 3.77
C ALA A 388 -11.30 -0.38 4.09
N THR A 389 -10.37 0.32 3.44
CA THR A 389 -10.36 1.78 3.39
C THR A 389 -10.39 2.25 1.94
N ALA A 390 -10.97 3.42 1.72
CA ALA A 390 -10.99 4.09 0.43
C ALA A 390 -10.77 5.60 0.58
N MET A 391 -10.13 6.23 -0.41
CA MET A 391 -9.86 7.67 -0.43
C MET A 391 -10.11 8.24 -1.84
N ALA A 392 -10.78 9.39 -1.89
CA ALA A 392 -11.05 10.14 -3.11
C ALA A 392 -10.10 11.34 -3.21
N VAL A 393 -9.45 11.48 -4.36
CA VAL A 393 -8.50 12.57 -4.64
C VAL A 393 -8.85 13.25 -5.97
N GLU A 394 -8.60 14.56 -6.04
CA GLU A 394 -8.74 15.32 -7.29
C GLU A 394 -7.44 16.06 -7.59
N CYS A 395 -6.80 15.74 -8.73
CA CYS A 395 -5.58 16.37 -9.18
C CYS A 395 -5.78 17.84 -9.51
N LEU A 396 -4.78 18.66 -9.16
CA LEU A 396 -4.67 20.08 -9.45
C LEU A 396 -3.62 20.30 -10.55
N TYR A 397 -3.95 21.13 -11.55
CA TYR A 397 -3.07 21.46 -12.68
C TYR A 397 -2.80 22.96 -12.73
#